data_d82a5f67a996c5dd9e6b3429bdb134bd
#
_entry.id   d82a5f67a996c5dd9e6b3429bdb134bd
#
_cell.length_a   1.000
_cell.length_b   1.000
_cell.length_c   1.000
_cell.angle_alpha   90.00
_cell.angle_beta   90.00
_cell.angle_gamma   90.00
#
_symmetry.space_group_name_H-M   'P 1'
#
loop_
_entity.id
_entity.type
_entity.pdbx_description
1 polymer ?
#
loop_
_entity_poly.entity_id
_entity_poly.type
_entity_poly.pdbx_seq_one_letter_code
_entity_poly.pdbx_strand_id
1 'polypeptide(L)' 'MAKKIMLLGSGELGKEFVIAAQRLGQTVVACDSYAGAPAMQVADACEVFSMLDGDALAAAVARHRPDV' A
#
# COMPACT_ATOMS: atom_id res chain seq x y z
N MET A 1 18.01 3.25 -6.27
CA MET A 1 17.47 3.68 -4.96
C MET A 1 16.07 3.13 -4.76
N ALA A 2 15.77 2.79 -3.52
CA ALA A 2 14.42 2.29 -3.20
C ALA A 2 13.38 3.40 -3.34
N LYS A 3 12.23 3.05 -3.91
CA LYS A 3 11.06 3.91 -3.96
C LYS A 3 10.03 3.38 -2.97
N LYS A 4 9.27 4.29 -2.37
CA LYS A 4 8.14 3.92 -1.54
C LYS A 4 6.87 4.06 -2.37
N ILE A 5 6.16 2.96 -2.53
CA ILE A 5 4.96 2.89 -3.35
C ILE A 5 3.75 2.73 -2.44
N MET A 6 2.72 3.54 -2.62
CA MET A 6 1.45 3.35 -1.94
C MET A 6 0.48 2.69 -2.91
N LEU A 7 0.04 1.49 -2.56
CA LEU A 7 -0.86 0.70 -3.39
C LEU A 7 -2.30 0.87 -2.89
N LEU A 8 -3.15 1.48 -3.71
CA LEU A 8 -4.55 1.70 -3.38
C LEU A 8 -5.38 0.55 -3.92
N GLY A 9 -5.91 -0.28 -3.02
CA GLY A 9 -6.54 -1.53 -3.37
C GLY A 9 -5.54 -2.68 -3.26
N SER A 10 -5.79 -3.61 -2.34
CA SER A 10 -4.78 -4.58 -1.92
C SER A 10 -5.29 -6.01 -1.99
N GLY A 11 -5.98 -6.36 -3.09
CA GLY A 11 -6.46 -7.71 -3.34
C GLY A 11 -5.35 -8.68 -3.75
N GLU A 12 -5.75 -9.82 -4.34
CA GLU A 12 -4.80 -10.89 -4.71
C GLU A 12 -3.81 -10.43 -5.76
N LEU A 13 -4.25 -9.70 -6.77
CA LEU A 13 -3.35 -9.18 -7.79
C LEU A 13 -2.39 -8.16 -7.18
N GLY A 14 -2.86 -7.36 -6.23
CA GLY A 14 -2.03 -6.43 -5.49
C GLY A 14 -0.94 -7.13 -4.70
N LYS A 15 -1.25 -8.31 -4.13
CA LYS A 15 -0.25 -9.10 -3.41
C LYS A 15 0.90 -9.50 -4.33
N GLU A 16 0.60 -9.93 -5.56
CA GLU A 16 1.63 -10.26 -6.53
C GLU A 16 2.47 -9.04 -6.90
N PHE A 17 1.82 -7.88 -7.04
CA PHE A 17 2.52 -6.64 -7.30
C PHE A 17 3.50 -6.30 -6.15
N VAL A 18 3.06 -6.44 -4.90
CA VAL A 18 3.92 -6.14 -3.74
C VAL A 18 5.16 -7.03 -3.76
N ILE A 19 4.96 -8.33 -3.97
CA ILE A 19 6.08 -9.28 -4.00
C ILE A 19 7.07 -8.90 -5.10
N ALA A 20 6.58 -8.60 -6.30
CA ALA A 20 7.43 -8.21 -7.43
C ALA A 20 8.19 -6.90 -7.13
N ALA A 21 7.51 -5.91 -6.55
CA ALA A 21 8.14 -4.64 -6.21
C ALA A 21 9.26 -4.83 -5.17
N GLN A 22 9.00 -5.67 -4.16
CA GLN A 22 9.99 -5.95 -3.13
C GLN A 22 11.22 -6.66 -3.69
N ARG A 23 11.03 -7.54 -4.67
CA ARG A 23 12.15 -8.19 -5.35
C ARG A 23 13.01 -7.22 -6.12
N LEU A 24 12.45 -6.09 -6.51
CA LEU A 24 13.19 -5.00 -7.18
C LEU A 24 13.75 -3.99 -6.19
N GLY A 25 13.63 -4.27 -4.88
CA GLY A 25 14.18 -3.40 -3.85
C GLY A 25 13.28 -2.24 -3.46
N GLN A 26 12.02 -2.22 -3.89
CA GLN A 26 11.09 -1.17 -3.53
C GLN A 26 10.36 -1.51 -2.23
N THR A 27 9.83 -0.49 -1.54
CA THR A 27 8.96 -0.69 -0.38
C THR A 27 7.53 -0.35 -0.74
N VAL A 28 6.57 -1.04 -0.12
CA VAL A 28 5.15 -0.86 -0.46
C VAL A 28 4.31 -0.69 0.80
N VAL A 29 3.46 0.33 0.77
CA VAL A 29 2.39 0.53 1.75
C VAL A 29 1.09 0.09 1.08
N ALA A 30 0.47 -0.97 1.59
CA ALA A 30 -0.77 -1.50 1.02
C ALA A 30 -1.97 -0.91 1.73
N CYS A 31 -2.91 -0.34 0.97
CA CYS A 31 -4.11 0.31 1.49
C CYS A 31 -5.35 -0.38 0.97
N ASP A 32 -6.32 -0.59 1.85
CA ASP A 32 -7.63 -1.09 1.45
C ASP A 32 -8.65 -0.73 2.53
N SER A 33 -9.92 -1.04 2.26
CA SER A 33 -11.02 -0.69 3.14
C SER A 33 -11.24 -1.71 4.26
N TYR A 34 -10.47 -2.80 4.30
CA TYR A 34 -10.59 -3.80 5.36
C TYR A 34 -9.21 -4.32 5.75
N ALA A 35 -9.10 -4.74 7.02
CA ALA A 35 -7.85 -5.26 7.56
C ALA A 35 -7.55 -6.65 7.01
N GLY A 36 -6.27 -6.95 6.82
CA GLY A 36 -5.85 -8.27 6.39
C GLY A 36 -6.08 -8.56 4.91
N ALA A 37 -6.26 -7.51 4.09
CA ALA A 37 -6.35 -7.70 2.65
C ALA A 37 -5.10 -8.44 2.14
N PRO A 38 -5.22 -9.21 1.05
CA PRO A 38 -4.10 -10.06 0.59
C PRO A 38 -2.76 -9.36 0.48
N ALA A 39 -2.71 -8.19 -0.14
CA ALA A 39 -1.44 -7.47 -0.29
C ALA A 39 -0.88 -6.97 1.05
N MET A 40 -1.75 -6.70 2.04
CA MET A 40 -1.31 -6.27 3.37
C MET A 40 -0.51 -7.34 4.08
N GLN A 41 -0.73 -8.62 3.74
CA GLN A 41 -0.04 -9.75 4.38
C GLN A 41 1.44 -9.78 4.06
N VAL A 42 1.85 -9.15 2.98
CA VAL A 42 3.25 -9.18 2.51
C VAL A 42 3.88 -7.79 2.39
N ALA A 43 3.10 -6.72 2.50
CA ALA A 43 3.60 -5.36 2.36
C ALA A 43 4.46 -4.94 3.55
N ASP A 44 5.25 -3.92 3.35
CA ASP A 44 6.11 -3.35 4.39
C ASP A 44 5.31 -2.59 5.44
N ALA A 45 4.19 -1.99 5.04
CA ALA A 45 3.25 -1.33 5.93
C ALA A 45 1.86 -1.40 5.31
N CYS A 46 0.83 -1.10 6.09
CA CYS A 46 -0.53 -1.07 5.57
C CYS A 46 -1.37 0.01 6.26
N GLU A 47 -2.44 0.41 5.58
CA GLU A 47 -3.43 1.36 6.09
C GLU A 47 -4.81 0.85 5.73
N VAL A 48 -5.74 1.00 6.67
CA VAL A 48 -7.14 0.61 6.46
C VAL A 48 -8.01 1.86 6.52
N PHE A 49 -8.62 2.20 5.41
CA PHE A 49 -9.56 3.32 5.34
C PHE A 49 -10.44 3.16 4.10
N SER A 50 -11.59 3.84 4.11
CA SER A 50 -12.47 3.80 2.93
C SER A 50 -11.75 4.42 1.74
N MET A 51 -11.74 3.71 0.60
CA MET A 51 -11.15 4.24 -0.63
C MET A 51 -11.93 5.44 -1.18
N LEU A 52 -13.10 5.73 -0.60
CA LEU A 52 -13.90 6.90 -0.97
C LEU A 52 -13.65 8.10 -0.05
N ASP A 53 -12.82 7.92 0.98
CA ASP A 53 -12.53 8.98 1.97
C ASP A 53 -11.25 9.70 1.59
N GLY A 54 -11.40 10.83 0.89
CA GLY A 54 -10.25 11.62 0.43
C GLY A 54 -9.42 12.21 1.57
N ASP A 55 -10.05 12.54 2.69
CA ASP A 55 -9.32 13.08 3.86
C ASP A 55 -8.44 12.00 4.48
N ALA A 56 -8.97 10.77 4.59
CA ALA A 56 -8.18 9.64 5.10
C ALA A 56 -7.02 9.32 4.17
N LEU A 57 -7.24 9.37 2.87
CA LEU A 57 -6.18 9.16 1.88
C LEU A 57 -5.09 10.23 2.03
N ALA A 58 -5.48 11.50 2.12
CA ALA A 58 -4.52 12.58 2.28
C ALA A 58 -3.69 12.41 3.55
N ALA A 59 -4.33 12.00 4.66
CA ALA A 59 -3.64 11.74 5.90
C ALA A 59 -2.64 10.58 5.79
N ALA A 60 -3.02 9.51 5.10
CA ALA A 60 -2.13 8.38 4.87
C ALA A 60 -0.93 8.76 4.01
N VAL A 61 -1.15 9.55 2.97
CA VAL A 61 -0.06 10.06 2.12
C VAL A 61 0.90 10.91 2.95
N ALA A 62 0.35 11.76 3.82
CA ALA A 62 1.18 12.62 4.69
C ALA A 62 2.02 11.78 5.67
N ARG A 63 1.45 10.69 6.22
CA ARG A 63 2.17 9.82 7.15
C ARG A 63 3.28 9.04 6.47
N HIS A 64 3.00 8.46 5.32
CA HIS A 64 3.93 7.55 4.66
C HIS A 64 4.85 8.22 3.64
N ARG A 65 4.41 9.34 3.08
CA ARG A 65 5.19 10.13 2.11
C ARG A 65 5.69 9.25 0.95
N PRO A 66 4.78 8.57 0.24
CA PRO A 66 5.20 7.71 -0.86
C PRO A 66 5.76 8.51 -2.02
N ASP A 67 6.63 7.85 -2.81
CA ASP A 67 7.14 8.44 -4.04
C ASP A 67 6.12 8.32 -5.18
N VAL A 68 5.33 7.25 -5.14
CA VAL A 68 4.32 7.01 -6.17
C VAL A 68 3.16 6.21 -5.60
#